data_9a8a93fb6d863ad2e69d9e5f82428640
#
_entry.id   9a8a93fb6d863ad2e69d9e5f82428640
#
_cell.length_a   1.000
_cell.length_b   1.000
_cell.length_c   1.000
_cell.angle_alpha   90.00
_cell.angle_beta   90.00
_cell.angle_gamma   90.00
#
_symmetry.space_group_name_H-M   'P 1'
#
loop_
_entity.id
_entity.type
_entity.pdbx_description
1 polymer ?
#
loop_
_entity_poly.entity_id
_entity_poly.type
_entity_poly.pdbx_seq_one_letter_code
_entity_poly.pdbx_strand_id
1 'polypeptide(L)'
;MIPPQKVFLVDDEPALLRALSRLLRAEGFEVAPFSNATDFLKAHDPDAPGCLVLDVSMPSMTGIELQQHLIEAGSNLAIIFLTGNGDIPMSVRAIKAGAVDFLTKPVKDSELIGAIRLGIKKTHENRSTQNEIASLKNRLKLLTTREQEVFLHVVKGEPNKQIASTLGTNF
;
A
#
# COMPACT_ATOMS: atom_id res chain seq x y z
N MET A 1 -13.31 -9.00 16.35
CA MET A 1 -12.66 -7.72 16.72
C MET A 1 -11.80 -7.29 15.54
N ILE A 2 -12.08 -6.14 14.95
CA ILE A 2 -11.25 -5.60 13.88
C ILE A 2 -9.97 -5.09 14.56
N PRO A 3 -8.76 -5.51 14.15
CA PRO A 3 -7.52 -5.00 14.72
C PRO A 3 -7.45 -3.48 14.54
N PRO A 4 -6.87 -2.75 15.49
CA PRO A 4 -6.73 -1.31 15.39
C PRO A 4 -5.98 -0.96 14.10
N GLN A 5 -6.56 -0.05 13.32
CA GLN A 5 -5.97 0.39 12.06
C GLN A 5 -4.81 1.33 12.36
N LYS A 6 -3.62 0.97 11.90
CA LYS A 6 -2.40 1.71 12.18
C LYS A 6 -2.19 2.88 11.22
N VAL A 7 -1.91 4.04 11.78
CA VAL A 7 -1.60 5.27 11.03
C VAL A 7 -0.23 5.76 11.47
N PHE A 8 0.67 5.88 10.52
CA PHE A 8 1.97 6.52 10.71
C PHE A 8 1.84 8.00 10.35
N LEU A 9 2.39 8.87 11.18
CA LEU A 9 2.48 10.31 10.91
C LEU A 9 3.95 10.68 10.78
N VAL A 10 4.34 11.31 9.69
CA VAL A 10 5.70 11.82 9.49
C VAL A 10 5.64 13.28 9.10
N ASP A 11 6.06 14.14 10.01
CA ASP A 11 6.05 15.60 9.87
C ASP A 11 7.09 16.21 10.81
N ASP A 12 7.80 17.23 10.40
CA ASP A 12 8.82 17.88 11.22
C ASP A 12 8.26 18.92 12.21
N GLU A 13 6.96 19.20 12.16
CA GLU A 13 6.26 20.09 13.09
C GLU A 13 5.75 19.35 14.33
N PRO A 14 6.39 19.48 15.52
CA PRO A 14 5.95 18.72 16.71
C PRO A 14 4.53 19.07 17.19
N ALA A 15 4.11 20.32 16.99
CA ALA A 15 2.76 20.76 17.38
C ALA A 15 1.69 20.07 16.52
N LEU A 16 1.91 19.96 15.21
CA LEU A 16 1.02 19.29 14.28
C LEU A 16 0.97 17.78 14.56
N LEU A 17 2.11 17.13 14.78
CA LEU A 17 2.17 15.71 15.16
C LEU A 17 1.34 15.42 16.41
N ARG A 18 1.43 16.28 17.44
CA ARG A 18 0.63 16.11 18.68
C ARG A 18 -0.86 16.29 18.40
N ALA A 19 -1.23 17.31 17.65
CA ALA A 19 -2.63 17.62 17.33
C ALA A 19 -3.28 16.48 16.52
N LEU A 20 -2.63 16.06 15.44
CA LEU A 20 -3.10 14.95 14.59
C LEU A 20 -3.12 13.61 15.34
N SER A 21 -2.11 13.33 16.18
CA SER A 21 -2.10 12.11 17.00
C SER A 21 -3.29 12.07 17.96
N ARG A 22 -3.66 13.17 18.58
CA ARG A 22 -4.83 13.22 19.47
C ARG A 22 -6.13 13.00 18.71
N LEU A 23 -6.28 13.69 17.57
CA LEU A 23 -7.44 13.56 16.69
C LEU A 23 -7.63 12.11 16.25
N LEU A 24 -6.60 11.50 15.68
CA LEU A 24 -6.71 10.17 15.10
C LEU A 24 -6.88 9.08 16.16
N ARG A 25 -6.28 9.22 17.35
CA ARG A 25 -6.54 8.31 18.48
C ARG A 25 -7.98 8.42 18.98
N ALA A 26 -8.55 9.61 19.01
CA ALA A 26 -9.96 9.80 19.37
C ALA A 26 -10.91 9.12 18.35
N GLU A 27 -10.49 9.02 17.08
CA GLU A 27 -11.20 8.31 16.02
C GLU A 27 -10.98 6.79 16.02
N GLY A 28 -10.19 6.27 16.97
CA GLY A 28 -9.95 4.84 17.17
C GLY A 28 -8.77 4.26 16.40
N PHE A 29 -7.91 5.11 15.81
CA PHE A 29 -6.69 4.64 15.14
C PHE A 29 -5.53 4.40 16.13
N GLU A 30 -4.68 3.43 15.82
CA GLU A 30 -3.36 3.30 16.45
C GLU A 30 -2.39 4.24 15.73
N VAL A 31 -1.81 5.20 16.44
CA VAL A 31 -0.98 6.26 15.83
C VAL A 31 0.46 6.17 16.26
N ALA A 32 1.36 6.12 15.26
CA ALA A 32 2.80 6.15 15.43
C ALA A 32 3.39 7.43 14.78
N PRO A 33 3.72 8.47 15.58
CA PRO A 33 4.29 9.71 15.07
C PRO A 33 5.81 9.63 14.94
N PHE A 34 6.36 10.25 13.89
CA PHE A 34 7.78 10.44 13.62
C PHE A 34 8.05 11.87 13.20
N SER A 35 9.11 12.46 13.72
CA SER A 35 9.52 13.83 13.41
C SER A 35 10.40 13.95 12.16
N ASN A 36 10.78 12.83 11.57
CA ASN A 36 11.58 12.79 10.33
C ASN A 36 11.42 11.45 9.59
N ALA A 37 11.76 11.48 8.32
CA ALA A 37 11.65 10.31 7.43
C ALA A 37 12.63 9.18 7.80
N THR A 38 13.82 9.53 8.27
CA THR A 38 14.87 8.55 8.59
C THR A 38 14.47 7.64 9.75
N ASP A 39 13.90 8.20 10.82
CA ASP A 39 13.45 7.42 11.97
C ASP A 39 12.25 6.56 11.63
N PHE A 40 11.36 7.06 10.77
CA PHE A 40 10.27 6.26 10.25
C PHE A 40 10.80 5.05 9.45
N LEU A 41 11.74 5.25 8.51
CA LEU A 41 12.30 4.15 7.71
C LEU A 41 13.00 3.08 8.55
N LYS A 42 13.68 3.47 9.64
CA LYS A 42 14.32 2.52 10.57
C LYS A 42 13.32 1.67 11.34
N ALA A 43 12.16 2.23 11.65
CA ALA A 43 11.12 1.58 12.46
C ALA A 43 10.06 0.85 11.63
N HIS A 44 9.96 1.19 10.33
CA HIS A 44 8.91 0.66 9.46
C HIS A 44 9.25 -0.74 8.94
N ASP A 45 8.31 -1.65 9.11
CA ASP A 45 8.31 -2.95 8.43
C ASP A 45 7.57 -2.81 7.09
N PRO A 46 8.22 -3.08 5.94
CA PRO A 46 7.58 -2.98 4.62
C PRO A 46 6.30 -3.81 4.46
N ASP A 47 6.19 -4.91 5.21
CA ASP A 47 5.01 -5.78 5.21
C ASP A 47 3.91 -5.31 6.18
N ALA A 48 4.18 -4.33 7.02
CA ALA A 48 3.19 -3.83 7.97
C ALA A 48 2.03 -3.11 7.26
N PRO A 49 0.79 -3.50 7.52
CA PRO A 49 -0.37 -2.81 6.97
C PRO A 49 -0.59 -1.47 7.66
N GLY A 50 -1.17 -0.53 6.94
CA GLY A 50 -1.54 0.76 7.51
C GLY A 50 -1.62 1.88 6.49
N CYS A 51 -1.71 3.09 7.02
CA CYS A 51 -1.71 4.33 6.24
C CYS A 51 -0.61 5.25 6.76
N LEU A 52 0.11 5.90 5.85
CA LEU A 52 1.12 6.90 6.13
C LEU A 52 0.58 8.28 5.75
N VAL A 53 0.49 9.16 6.74
CA VAL A 53 0.26 10.60 6.52
C VAL A 53 1.61 11.29 6.57
N LEU A 54 1.98 11.95 5.49
CA LEU A 54 3.35 12.35 5.22
C LEU A 54 3.43 13.82 4.79
N ASP A 55 4.21 14.61 5.50
CA ASP A 55 4.56 15.95 5.04
C ASP A 55 5.51 15.88 3.82
N VAL A 56 5.28 16.78 2.88
CA VAL A 56 6.12 16.89 1.67
C VAL A 56 7.46 17.54 1.97
N SER A 57 7.43 18.62 2.78
CA SER A 57 8.56 19.53 2.96
C SER A 57 9.25 19.30 4.30
N MET A 58 10.08 18.28 4.39
CA MET A 58 10.86 17.99 5.59
C MET A 58 12.36 18.18 5.33
N PRO A 59 13.13 18.56 6.37
CA PRO A 59 14.59 18.61 6.30
C PRO A 59 15.19 17.23 5.98
N SER A 60 16.33 17.21 5.32
CA SER A 60 17.13 16.03 5.00
C SER A 60 16.55 15.06 3.97
N MET A 61 15.28 14.72 4.08
CA MET A 61 14.57 13.86 3.14
C MET A 61 13.13 14.36 2.97
N THR A 62 12.76 14.68 1.75
CA THR A 62 11.40 15.11 1.41
C THR A 62 10.41 13.95 1.46
N GLY A 63 9.14 14.25 1.60
CA GLY A 63 8.09 13.21 1.55
C GLY A 63 8.05 12.46 0.22
N ILE A 64 8.38 13.13 -0.88
CA ILE A 64 8.44 12.49 -2.21
C ILE A 64 9.60 11.48 -2.28
N GLU A 65 10.76 11.83 -1.73
CA GLU A 65 11.89 10.89 -1.65
C GLU A 65 11.56 9.70 -0.75
N LEU A 66 10.88 9.94 0.37
CA LEU A 66 10.40 8.85 1.23
C LEU A 66 9.41 7.94 0.49
N GLN A 67 8.46 8.50 -0.28
CA GLN A 67 7.56 7.69 -1.13
C GLN A 67 8.35 6.78 -2.07
N GLN A 68 9.38 7.31 -2.72
CA GLN A 68 10.22 6.54 -3.63
C GLN A 68 10.94 5.39 -2.91
N HIS A 69 11.52 5.63 -1.74
CA HIS A 69 12.12 4.57 -0.92
C HIS A 69 11.13 3.47 -0.54
N LEU A 70 9.90 3.83 -0.19
CA LEU A 70 8.85 2.86 0.14
C LEU A 70 8.44 2.01 -1.06
N ILE A 71 8.35 2.62 -2.25
CA ILE A 71 8.06 1.89 -3.50
C ILE A 71 9.18 0.89 -3.79
N GLU A 72 10.44 1.30 -3.71
CA GLU A 72 11.62 0.44 -3.93
C GLU A 72 11.72 -0.71 -2.93
N ALA A 73 11.30 -0.47 -1.69
CA ALA A 73 11.20 -1.49 -0.64
C ALA A 73 10.00 -2.43 -0.80
N GLY A 74 9.12 -2.20 -1.77
CA GLY A 74 7.91 -2.99 -1.98
C GLY A 74 6.84 -2.79 -0.90
N SER A 75 6.86 -1.66 -0.19
CA SER A 75 5.88 -1.35 0.85
C SER A 75 4.48 -1.14 0.25
N ASN A 76 3.48 -1.73 0.91
CA ASN A 76 2.08 -1.61 0.53
C ASN A 76 1.32 -0.55 1.34
N LEU A 77 2.03 0.33 2.05
CA LEU A 77 1.39 1.41 2.80
C LEU A 77 0.61 2.34 1.87
N ALA A 78 -0.59 2.68 2.27
CA ALA A 78 -1.32 3.77 1.65
C ALA A 78 -0.69 5.10 2.07
N ILE A 79 -0.32 5.95 1.12
CA ILE A 79 0.33 7.23 1.39
C ILE A 79 -0.64 8.37 1.12
N ILE A 80 -0.78 9.27 2.09
CA ILE A 80 -1.52 10.52 2.00
C ILE A 80 -0.54 11.65 2.29
N PHE A 81 -0.38 12.55 1.36
CA PHE A 81 0.45 13.73 1.57
C PHE A 81 -0.31 14.85 2.25
N LEU A 82 0.36 15.50 3.22
CA LEU A 82 -0.02 16.80 3.75
C LEU A 82 1.04 17.83 3.35
N THR A 83 0.63 19.00 2.86
CA THR A 83 1.57 20.04 2.46
C THR A 83 1.04 21.45 2.75
N GLY A 84 1.92 22.32 3.20
CA GLY A 84 1.63 23.76 3.31
C GLY A 84 1.68 24.49 1.97
N ASN A 85 2.46 23.97 1.02
CA ASN A 85 2.64 24.54 -0.32
C ASN A 85 2.60 23.43 -1.37
N GLY A 86 1.38 23.04 -1.78
CA GLY A 86 1.21 22.09 -2.87
C GLY A 86 1.19 22.78 -4.23
N ASP A 87 2.12 22.45 -5.11
CA ASP A 87 1.98 22.76 -6.52
C ASP A 87 1.26 21.62 -7.27
N ILE A 88 0.57 21.94 -8.35
CA ILE A 88 -0.18 20.97 -9.14
C ILE A 88 0.76 19.89 -9.75
N PRO A 89 1.92 20.24 -10.34
CA PRO A 89 2.85 19.24 -10.85
C PRO A 89 3.33 18.23 -9.80
N MET A 90 3.58 18.65 -8.58
CA MET A 90 4.01 17.78 -7.48
C MET A 90 2.89 16.83 -7.05
N SER A 91 1.67 17.35 -6.86
CA SER A 91 0.52 16.52 -6.48
C SER A 91 0.22 15.46 -7.53
N VAL A 92 0.26 15.83 -8.81
CA VAL A 92 0.06 14.87 -9.92
C VAL A 92 1.13 13.78 -9.93
N ARG A 93 2.41 14.13 -9.69
CA ARG A 93 3.49 13.13 -9.59
C ARG A 93 3.29 12.17 -8.42
N ALA A 94 2.95 12.70 -7.25
CA ALA A 94 2.68 11.90 -6.05
C ALA A 94 1.55 10.89 -6.27
N ILE A 95 0.44 11.33 -6.85
CA ILE A 95 -0.71 10.47 -7.16
C ILE A 95 -0.36 9.42 -8.23
N LYS A 96 0.35 9.81 -9.31
CA LYS A 96 0.81 8.85 -10.33
C LYS A 96 1.78 7.80 -9.78
N ALA A 97 2.56 8.16 -8.75
CA ALA A 97 3.44 7.25 -8.04
C ALA A 97 2.69 6.36 -7.01
N GLY A 98 1.37 6.47 -6.91
CA GLY A 98 0.53 5.58 -6.11
C GLY A 98 0.04 6.17 -4.78
N ALA A 99 0.27 7.45 -4.49
CA ALA A 99 -0.35 8.08 -3.34
C ALA A 99 -1.87 8.03 -3.43
N VAL A 100 -2.53 7.85 -2.29
CA VAL A 100 -3.99 7.77 -2.21
C VAL A 100 -4.60 9.15 -2.35
N ASP A 101 -3.98 10.13 -1.71
CA ASP A 101 -4.47 11.52 -1.73
C ASP A 101 -3.34 12.52 -1.45
N PHE A 102 -3.62 13.78 -1.73
CA PHE A 102 -2.72 14.89 -1.54
C PHE A 102 -3.53 16.08 -0.99
N LEU A 103 -3.37 16.34 0.31
CA LEU A 103 -4.16 17.32 1.05
C LEU A 103 -3.32 18.56 1.41
N THR A 104 -3.94 19.74 1.41
CA THR A 104 -3.28 20.99 1.77
C THR A 104 -3.52 21.34 3.24
N LYS A 105 -2.48 21.85 3.91
CA LYS A 105 -2.57 22.42 5.26
C LYS A 105 -3.16 23.83 5.19
N PRO A 106 -4.06 24.25 6.09
CA PRO A 106 -4.67 23.46 7.15
C PRO A 106 -5.71 22.46 6.59
N VAL A 107 -5.59 21.21 6.99
CA VAL A 107 -6.51 20.14 6.56
C VAL A 107 -7.73 20.08 7.49
N LYS A 108 -8.91 19.84 6.94
CA LYS A 108 -10.11 19.57 7.73
C LYS A 108 -10.06 18.15 8.27
N ASP A 109 -10.45 17.99 9.52
CA ASP A 109 -10.46 16.68 10.21
C ASP A 109 -11.20 15.61 9.40
N SER A 110 -12.38 15.96 8.88
CA SER A 110 -13.21 15.04 8.08
C SER A 110 -12.53 14.59 6.77
N GLU A 111 -11.79 15.49 6.11
CA GLU A 111 -11.06 15.19 4.87
C GLU A 111 -9.91 14.23 5.15
N LEU A 112 -9.13 14.50 6.20
CA LEU A 112 -8.01 13.65 6.60
C LEU A 112 -8.49 12.26 7.03
N ILE A 113 -9.50 12.19 7.88
CA ILE A 113 -10.06 10.91 8.36
C ILE A 113 -10.64 10.10 7.19
N GLY A 114 -11.36 10.75 6.27
CA GLY A 114 -11.90 10.12 5.07
C GLY A 114 -10.80 9.54 4.17
N ALA A 115 -9.73 10.30 3.92
CA ALA A 115 -8.59 9.85 3.13
C ALA A 115 -7.87 8.67 3.80
N ILE A 116 -7.66 8.70 5.12
CA ILE A 116 -7.04 7.61 5.89
C ILE A 116 -7.88 6.33 5.79
N ARG A 117 -9.18 6.41 6.00
CA ARG A 117 -10.08 5.24 5.89
C ARG A 117 -10.06 4.63 4.49
N LEU A 118 -10.06 5.47 3.45
CA LEU A 118 -9.93 5.01 2.06
C LEU A 118 -8.57 4.34 1.82
N GLY A 119 -7.49 4.93 2.33
CA GLY A 119 -6.14 4.38 2.23
C GLY A 119 -6.02 3.01 2.86
N ILE A 120 -6.49 2.87 4.09
CA ILE A 120 -6.48 1.59 4.81
C ILE A 120 -7.30 0.53 4.06
N LYS A 121 -8.48 0.90 3.53
CA LYS A 121 -9.30 -0.02 2.73
C LYS A 121 -8.53 -0.51 1.50
N LYS A 122 -7.90 0.38 0.74
CA LYS A 122 -7.07 0.01 -0.42
C LYS A 122 -5.91 -0.93 -0.05
N THR A 123 -5.24 -0.67 1.06
CA THR A 123 -4.15 -1.53 1.54
C THR A 123 -4.64 -2.94 1.85
N HIS A 124 -5.80 -3.07 2.49
CA HIS A 124 -6.41 -4.38 2.77
C HIS A 124 -6.80 -5.13 1.49
N GLU A 125 -7.43 -4.45 0.53
CA GLU A 125 -7.82 -5.04 -0.76
C GLU A 125 -6.60 -5.52 -1.55
N ASN A 126 -5.55 -4.71 -1.65
CA ASN A 126 -4.31 -5.06 -2.32
C ASN A 126 -3.62 -6.28 -1.67
N ARG A 127 -3.58 -6.31 -0.33
CA ARG A 127 -2.99 -7.42 0.42
C ARG A 127 -3.78 -8.73 0.24
N SER A 128 -5.11 -8.66 0.24
CA SER A 128 -5.97 -9.80 -0.04
C SER A 128 -5.67 -10.38 -1.43
N THR A 129 -5.66 -9.54 -2.44
CA THR A 129 -5.34 -9.94 -3.82
C THR A 129 -3.94 -10.54 -3.94
N GLN A 130 -2.93 -9.95 -3.30
CA GLN A 130 -1.56 -10.50 -3.30
C GLN A 130 -1.48 -11.87 -2.62
N ASN A 131 -2.18 -12.04 -1.50
CA ASN A 131 -2.25 -13.33 -0.79
C ASN A 131 -2.93 -14.40 -1.64
N GLU A 132 -4.01 -14.06 -2.34
CA GLU A 132 -4.69 -14.97 -3.27
C GLU A 132 -3.76 -15.39 -4.41
N ILE A 133 -3.07 -14.44 -5.03
CA ILE A 133 -2.09 -14.71 -6.11
C ILE A 133 -0.95 -15.60 -5.58
N ALA A 134 -0.40 -15.30 -4.39
CA ALA A 134 0.64 -16.12 -3.78
C ALA A 134 0.16 -17.55 -3.48
N SER A 135 -1.05 -17.70 -2.97
CA SER A 135 -1.68 -19.01 -2.73
C SER A 135 -1.86 -19.78 -4.03
N LEU A 136 -2.36 -19.15 -5.09
CA LEU A 136 -2.51 -19.78 -6.40
C LEU A 136 -1.16 -20.21 -6.99
N LYS A 137 -0.14 -19.35 -6.91
CA LYS A 137 1.22 -19.69 -7.35
C LYS A 137 1.80 -20.87 -6.58
N ASN A 138 1.59 -20.95 -5.26
CA ASN A 138 2.04 -22.08 -4.46
C ASN A 138 1.31 -23.37 -4.84
N ARG A 139 -0.02 -23.31 -5.09
CA ARG A 139 -0.79 -24.46 -5.57
C ARG A 139 -0.31 -24.94 -6.94
N LEU A 140 0.02 -24.03 -7.85
CA LEU A 140 0.58 -24.37 -9.17
C LEU A 140 1.94 -25.08 -9.05
N LYS A 141 2.78 -24.68 -8.08
CA LYS A 141 4.07 -25.35 -7.83
C LYS A 141 3.93 -26.78 -7.31
N LEU A 142 2.80 -27.12 -6.70
CA LEU A 142 2.51 -28.48 -6.23
C LEU A 142 2.06 -29.43 -7.35
N LEU A 143 1.70 -28.90 -8.52
CA LEU A 143 1.35 -29.70 -9.67
C LEU A 143 2.61 -30.40 -10.22
N THR A 144 2.46 -31.65 -10.62
CA THR A 144 3.48 -32.37 -11.40
C THR A 144 3.69 -31.65 -12.75
N THR A 145 4.83 -31.90 -13.38
CA THR A 145 5.13 -31.36 -14.73
C THR A 145 4.00 -31.62 -15.71
N ARG A 146 3.42 -32.81 -15.66
CA ARG A 146 2.31 -33.19 -16.53
C ARG A 146 1.02 -32.42 -16.25
N GLU A 147 0.70 -32.23 -14.99
CA GLU A 147 -0.47 -31.45 -14.59
C GLU A 147 -0.31 -29.96 -14.95
N GLN A 148 0.91 -29.42 -14.87
CA GLN A 148 1.21 -28.07 -15.32
C GLN A 148 1.02 -27.90 -16.83
N GLU A 149 1.46 -28.87 -17.63
CA GLU A 149 1.23 -28.85 -19.07
C GLU A 149 -0.27 -28.85 -19.40
N VAL A 150 -1.03 -29.75 -18.78
CA VAL A 150 -2.50 -29.81 -18.95
C VAL A 150 -3.14 -28.49 -18.55
N PHE A 151 -2.74 -27.93 -17.41
CA PHE A 151 -3.28 -26.66 -16.90
C PHE A 151 -3.06 -25.52 -17.90
N LEU A 152 -1.88 -25.42 -18.50
CA LEU A 152 -1.57 -24.37 -19.49
C LEU A 152 -2.49 -24.45 -20.72
N HIS A 153 -2.81 -25.65 -21.18
CA HIS A 153 -3.73 -25.85 -22.30
C HIS A 153 -5.18 -25.51 -21.93
N VAL A 154 -5.60 -25.89 -20.72
CA VAL A 154 -6.94 -25.57 -20.19
C VAL A 154 -7.13 -24.06 -20.08
N VAL A 155 -6.14 -23.32 -19.56
CA VAL A 155 -6.19 -21.86 -19.42
C VAL A 155 -6.28 -21.15 -20.78
N LYS A 156 -5.68 -21.72 -21.83
CA LYS A 156 -5.81 -21.22 -23.21
C LYS A 156 -7.18 -21.52 -23.84
N GLY A 157 -8.05 -22.23 -23.14
CA GLY A 157 -9.38 -22.59 -23.64
C GLY A 157 -9.38 -23.68 -24.70
N GLU A 158 -8.33 -24.50 -24.77
CA GLU A 158 -8.25 -25.60 -25.72
C GLU A 158 -9.22 -26.73 -25.34
N PRO A 159 -9.94 -27.32 -26.30
CA PRO A 159 -10.84 -28.46 -26.04
C PRO A 159 -10.08 -29.68 -25.49
N ASN A 160 -10.66 -30.39 -24.53
CA ASN A 160 -10.05 -31.58 -23.93
C ASN A 160 -9.50 -32.60 -24.93
N LYS A 161 -10.20 -32.80 -26.04
CA LYS A 161 -9.77 -33.70 -27.12
C LYS A 161 -8.47 -33.23 -27.77
N GLN A 162 -8.29 -31.94 -27.95
CA GLN A 162 -7.08 -31.35 -28.52
C GLN A 162 -5.92 -31.41 -27.55
N ILE A 163 -6.19 -31.20 -26.24
CA ILE A 163 -5.21 -31.33 -25.16
C ILE A 163 -4.70 -32.77 -25.11
N ALA A 164 -5.59 -33.75 -25.13
CA ALA A 164 -5.22 -35.16 -25.12
C ALA A 164 -4.34 -35.54 -26.32
N SER A 165 -4.68 -35.03 -27.52
CA SER A 165 -3.88 -35.26 -28.73
C SER A 165 -2.49 -34.64 -28.66
N THR A 166 -2.40 -33.37 -28.19
CA THR A 166 -1.14 -32.64 -28.08
C THR A 166 -0.21 -33.26 -27.04
N LEU A 167 -0.76 -33.78 -25.96
CA LEU A 167 0.00 -34.34 -24.84
C LEU A 167 0.24 -35.85 -24.99
N GLY A 168 -0.22 -36.48 -26.10
CA GLY A 168 0.03 -37.90 -26.39
C GLY A 168 -0.67 -38.86 -25.43
N THR A 169 -1.76 -38.47 -24.79
CA THR A 169 -2.59 -39.34 -23.94
C THR A 169 -3.81 -39.80 -24.74
N ASN A 170 -3.86 -41.07 -25.01
CA ASN A 170 -5.09 -41.72 -25.51
C ASN A 170 -6.03 -41.95 -24.31
N PHE A 171 -7.21 -41.43 -24.39
CA PHE A 171 -8.34 -41.83 -23.55
C PHE A 171 -9.17 -42.87 -24.34
#